data_19247ff0de3666f6995b1b9e8f8452e1
#
_entry.id   19247ff0de3666f6995b1b9e8f8452e1
#
_cell.length_a   1.000
_cell.length_b   1.000
_cell.length_c   1.000
_cell.angle_alpha   90.00
_cell.angle_beta   90.00
_cell.angle_gamma   90.00
#
_symmetry.space_group_name_H-M   'P 1'
#
loop_
_entity.id
_entity.type
_entity.pdbx_description
1 polymer ?
#
loop_
_entity_poly.entity_id
_entity_poly.type
_entity_poly.pdbx_seq_one_letter_code
_entity_poly.pdbx_strand_id
1 'polypeptide(L)'
;MALGEANVPAEKAPTHYDNYTAGFKAAQKTGQPLLVILNPGGKSAQKPVTLESVRKSKTCCDWLESYVVVIVDTETDKGGVIHTLFGAKPLPHVSVIDKAQKFQIYTTSKSMQLSDWDRVLKTYRKGVAVSKTANLQEVFCPT
;
A
#
# COMPACT_ATOMS: atom_id res chain seq x y z
N MET A 1 33.63 1.35 7.74
CA MET A 1 32.92 1.27 7.49
C MET A 1 32.29 1.35 7.33
N ALA A 2 32.34 1.53 7.32
CA ALA A 2 31.54 1.51 6.94
C ALA A 2 30.99 1.68 6.91
N LEU A 3 31.16 1.84 7.03
CA LEU A 3 30.45 1.95 6.87
C LEU A 3 29.76 2.08 6.69
N GLY A 4 30.12 2.28 6.77
CA GLY A 4 29.25 2.27 6.41
C GLY A 4 28.70 2.36 6.56
N GLU A 5 28.62 2.41 6.75
CA GLU A 5 27.94 2.34 6.78
C GLU A 5 27.13 2.38 6.84
N ALA A 6 27.58 2.59 7.01
CA ALA A 6 26.65 2.44 6.96
C ALA A 6 25.93 2.68 7.39
N ASN A 7 25.86 3.09 7.61
CA ASN A 7 24.99 3.15 7.88
C ASN A 7 24.20 3.49 7.86
N VAL A 8 24.57 3.89 7.60
CA VAL A 8 23.73 4.07 7.32
C VAL A 8 22.78 3.85 7.51
N PRO A 9 22.48 4.27 7.64
CA PRO A 9 21.47 3.94 7.94
C PRO A 9 20.58 3.74 7.64
N ALA A 10 20.98 4.22 7.92
CA ALA A 10 20.01 3.86 7.84
C ALA A 10 19.52 3.50 6.80
N GLU A 11 20.12 3.06 6.37
CA GLU A 11 19.52 2.54 5.57
C GLU A 11 18.26 2.17 5.87
N LYS A 12 17.52 2.95 6.29
CA LYS A 12 16.14 2.73 6.49
C LYS A 12 15.48 2.47 5.19
N ALA A 13 14.58 1.50 5.16
CA ALA A 13 13.68 1.33 4.06
C ALA A 13 12.90 2.63 3.85
N PRO A 14 12.57 2.99 2.61
CA PRO A 14 11.75 4.17 2.37
C PRO A 14 10.40 4.03 3.07
N THR A 15 9.81 5.16 3.46
CA THR A 15 8.51 5.13 4.12
C THR A 15 7.41 4.65 3.21
N HIS A 16 7.59 4.84 1.91
CA HIS A 16 6.70 4.27 0.90
C HIS A 16 7.41 4.31 -0.44
N TYR A 17 6.88 3.52 -1.38
CA TYR A 17 7.34 3.52 -2.75
C TYR A 17 6.32 4.30 -3.59
N ASP A 18 6.80 5.07 -4.54
CA ASP A 18 5.92 5.73 -5.50
C ASP A 18 5.85 4.97 -6.82
N ASN A 19 6.55 3.85 -6.92
CA ASN A 19 6.57 2.97 -8.08
C ASN A 19 5.99 1.63 -7.66
N TYR A 20 4.89 1.24 -8.29
CA TYR A 20 4.20 -0.01 -7.94
C TYR A 20 5.10 -1.23 -8.12
N THR A 21 5.82 -1.29 -9.24
CA THR A 21 6.68 -2.46 -9.51
C THR A 21 7.77 -2.59 -8.46
N ALA A 22 8.38 -1.49 -8.06
CA ALA A 22 9.41 -1.51 -7.02
C ALA A 22 8.84 -1.99 -5.69
N GLY A 23 7.66 -1.49 -5.32
CA GLY A 23 7.00 -1.92 -4.08
C GLY A 23 6.60 -3.38 -4.13
N PHE A 24 6.08 -3.82 -5.27
CA PHE A 24 5.70 -5.22 -5.47
C PHE A 24 6.90 -6.15 -5.26
N LYS A 25 8.04 -5.80 -5.86
CA LYS A 25 9.26 -6.60 -5.70
C LYS A 25 9.75 -6.58 -4.25
N ALA A 26 9.66 -5.45 -3.59
CA ALA A 26 10.04 -5.36 -2.19
C ALA A 26 9.17 -6.25 -1.32
N ALA A 27 7.86 -6.27 -1.59
CA ALA A 27 6.94 -7.14 -0.85
C ALA A 27 7.25 -8.61 -1.10
N GLN A 28 7.57 -8.98 -2.33
CA GLN A 28 7.98 -10.35 -2.65
C GLN A 28 9.22 -10.74 -1.88
N LYS A 29 10.19 -9.85 -1.84
CA LYS A 29 11.48 -10.13 -1.19
C LYS A 29 11.33 -10.30 0.31
N THR A 30 10.48 -9.50 0.93
CA THR A 30 10.32 -9.52 2.39
C THR A 30 9.20 -10.45 2.86
N GLY A 31 8.33 -10.90 1.96
CA GLY A 31 7.19 -11.72 2.35
C GLY A 31 6.13 -10.93 3.10
N GLN A 32 6.08 -9.63 2.90
CA GLN A 32 5.11 -8.76 3.56
C GLN A 32 3.92 -8.46 2.66
N PRO A 33 2.75 -8.17 3.24
CA PRO A 33 1.63 -7.70 2.44
C PRO A 33 1.95 -6.34 1.85
N LEU A 34 1.30 -6.03 0.74
CA LEU A 34 1.50 -4.79 0.00
C LEU A 34 0.28 -3.90 0.20
N LEU A 35 0.50 -2.71 0.73
CA LEU A 35 -0.55 -1.71 0.86
C LEU A 35 -0.42 -0.75 -0.31
N VAL A 36 -1.42 -0.74 -1.19
CA VAL A 36 -1.41 0.09 -2.40
C VAL A 36 -2.44 1.20 -2.23
N ILE A 37 -2.00 2.43 -2.42
CA ILE A 37 -2.88 3.60 -2.37
C ILE A 37 -2.80 4.27 -3.74
N LEU A 38 -3.95 4.32 -4.42
CA LEU A 38 -4.07 4.99 -5.72
C LEU A 38 -4.72 6.34 -5.47
N ASN A 39 -3.97 7.39 -5.69
CA ASN A 39 -4.43 8.75 -5.41
C ASN A 39 -4.84 9.49 -6.66
N PRO A 40 -5.86 10.36 -6.56
CA PRO A 40 -6.17 11.27 -7.67
C PRO A 40 -5.03 12.26 -7.81
N GLY A 41 -4.87 12.77 -9.02
CA GLY A 41 -3.85 13.76 -9.28
C GLY A 41 -4.21 15.11 -8.70
N GLY A 42 -3.24 16.01 -8.74
CA GLY A 42 -3.40 17.35 -8.18
C GLY A 42 -4.49 18.18 -8.84
N LYS A 43 -4.90 17.80 -10.04
CA LYS A 43 -5.99 18.51 -10.75
C LYS A 43 -7.37 18.02 -10.38
N SER A 44 -7.46 16.92 -9.64
CA SER A 44 -8.73 16.37 -9.24
C SER A 44 -9.32 17.15 -8.08
N ALA A 45 -10.66 17.23 -8.03
CA ALA A 45 -11.35 17.82 -6.89
C ALA A 45 -11.29 16.91 -5.68
N GLN A 46 -10.96 15.64 -5.86
CA GLN A 46 -10.88 14.68 -4.77
C GLN A 46 -9.56 14.81 -4.04
N LYS A 47 -9.61 14.61 -2.73
CA LYS A 47 -8.42 14.71 -1.91
C LYS A 47 -7.62 13.42 -1.93
N PRO A 48 -6.30 13.50 -2.09
CA PRO A 48 -5.48 12.31 -2.02
C PRO A 48 -5.41 11.78 -0.59
N VAL A 49 -5.17 10.50 -0.47
CA VAL A 49 -4.89 9.88 0.82
C VAL A 49 -3.43 10.13 1.15
N THR A 50 -3.19 10.61 2.35
CA THR A 50 -1.84 10.71 2.89
C THR A 50 -1.77 9.87 4.15
N LEU A 51 -0.61 9.40 4.48
CA LEU A 51 -0.42 8.59 5.66
C LEU A 51 0.13 9.38 6.84
N GLU A 52 0.07 10.71 6.75
CA GLU A 52 0.61 11.57 7.81
C GLU A 52 -0.02 11.28 9.15
N SER A 53 -1.36 11.28 9.20
CA SER A 53 -2.08 11.02 10.45
C SER A 53 -1.83 9.61 10.95
N VAL A 54 -1.75 8.66 10.02
CA VAL A 54 -1.51 7.26 10.36
C VAL A 54 -0.13 7.11 10.98
N ARG A 55 0.87 7.78 10.40
CA ARG A 55 2.24 7.68 10.90
C ARG A 55 2.43 8.38 12.25
N LYS A 56 1.61 9.38 12.54
CA LYS A 56 1.65 10.08 13.82
C LYS A 56 1.01 9.27 14.94
N SER A 57 0.11 8.35 14.60
CA SER A 57 -0.49 7.46 15.58
C SER A 57 0.50 6.33 15.87
N LYS A 58 0.91 6.21 17.13
CA LYS A 58 1.87 5.19 17.49
C LYS A 58 1.39 3.80 17.12
N THR A 59 0.13 3.50 17.42
CA THR A 59 -0.45 2.19 17.15
C THR A 59 -0.50 1.91 15.64
N CYS A 60 -1.03 2.86 14.86
CA CYS A 60 -1.12 2.69 13.42
C CYS A 60 0.25 2.62 12.77
N CYS A 61 1.19 3.41 13.26
CA CYS A 61 2.56 3.38 12.76
C CYS A 61 3.17 2.00 12.96
N ASP A 62 2.95 1.40 14.12
CA ASP A 62 3.46 0.06 14.40
C ASP A 62 2.85 -0.97 13.44
N TRP A 63 1.53 -0.90 13.22
CA TRP A 63 0.89 -1.81 12.24
C TRP A 63 1.42 -1.61 10.84
N LEU A 64 1.69 -0.35 10.48
CA LEU A 64 2.12 -0.01 9.12
C LEU A 64 3.47 -0.63 8.78
N GLU A 65 4.32 -0.87 9.79
CA GLU A 65 5.61 -1.51 9.58
C GLU A 65 5.51 -2.94 9.06
N SER A 66 4.35 -3.55 9.21
CA SER A 66 4.12 -4.90 8.68
C SER A 66 3.89 -4.91 7.17
N TYR A 67 3.79 -3.74 6.55
CA TYR A 67 3.41 -3.61 5.14
C TYR A 67 4.52 -2.96 4.34
N VAL A 68 4.60 -3.35 3.06
CA VAL A 68 5.28 -2.53 2.07
C VAL A 68 4.22 -1.58 1.52
N VAL A 69 4.50 -0.29 1.52
CA VAL A 69 3.53 0.74 1.14
C VAL A 69 3.88 1.31 -0.22
N VAL A 70 2.90 1.37 -1.10
CA VAL A 70 3.02 2.01 -2.42
C VAL A 70 1.93 3.08 -2.53
N ILE A 71 2.34 4.29 -2.87
CA ILE A 71 1.41 5.39 -3.12
C ILE A 71 1.60 5.83 -4.56
N VAL A 72 0.56 5.66 -5.37
CA VAL A 72 0.62 5.89 -6.81
C VAL A 72 -0.18 7.14 -7.16
N ASP A 73 0.45 8.03 -7.93
CA ASP A 73 -0.24 9.18 -8.52
C ASP A 73 -0.79 8.72 -9.88
N THR A 74 -2.12 8.60 -9.95
CA THR A 74 -2.76 8.05 -11.14
C THR A 74 -2.77 8.99 -12.33
N GLU A 75 -2.34 10.24 -12.15
CA GLU A 75 -2.22 11.17 -13.28
C GLU A 75 -0.97 10.94 -14.10
N THR A 76 0.02 10.23 -13.56
CA THR A 76 1.19 9.87 -14.35
C THR A 76 0.82 8.74 -15.31
N ASP A 77 1.61 8.59 -16.39
CA ASP A 77 1.37 7.54 -17.35
C ASP A 77 1.39 6.16 -16.70
N LYS A 78 2.42 5.91 -15.88
CA LYS A 78 2.54 4.64 -15.18
C LYS A 78 1.43 4.47 -14.16
N GLY A 79 1.10 5.54 -13.45
CA GLY A 79 0.02 5.49 -12.45
C GLY A 79 -1.32 5.20 -13.08
N GLY A 80 -1.57 5.75 -14.27
CA GLY A 80 -2.81 5.45 -15.00
C GLY A 80 -2.92 3.99 -15.38
N VAL A 81 -1.80 3.37 -15.76
CA VAL A 81 -1.77 1.94 -16.07
C VAL A 81 -2.11 1.13 -14.81
N ILE A 82 -1.52 1.49 -13.68
CA ILE A 82 -1.80 0.80 -12.42
C ILE A 82 -3.27 0.98 -12.02
N HIS A 83 -3.81 2.17 -12.20
CA HIS A 83 -5.21 2.43 -11.91
C HIS A 83 -6.12 1.49 -12.71
N THR A 84 -5.82 1.34 -14.01
CA THR A 84 -6.56 0.41 -14.87
C THR A 84 -6.38 -1.03 -14.41
N LEU A 85 -5.16 -1.39 -14.04
CA LEU A 85 -4.84 -2.72 -13.55
C LEU A 85 -5.69 -3.09 -12.33
N PHE A 86 -5.99 -2.12 -11.47
CA PHE A 86 -6.81 -2.33 -10.29
C PHE A 86 -8.30 -2.13 -10.56
N GLY A 87 -8.71 -2.10 -11.82
CA GLY A 87 -10.12 -2.05 -12.19
C GLY A 87 -10.68 -0.65 -12.36
N ALA A 88 -9.82 0.35 -12.45
CA ALA A 88 -10.23 1.75 -12.63
C ALA A 88 -11.29 2.20 -11.63
N LYS A 89 -11.10 1.81 -10.37
CA LYS A 89 -12.04 2.11 -9.30
C LYS A 89 -12.05 3.61 -8.97
N PRO A 90 -13.12 4.10 -8.34
CA PRO A 90 -13.12 5.50 -7.87
C PRO A 90 -11.91 5.80 -7.00
N LEU A 91 -11.38 7.01 -7.10
CA LEU A 91 -10.21 7.44 -6.38
C LEU A 91 -10.60 8.35 -5.20
N PRO A 92 -9.84 8.34 -4.12
CA PRO A 92 -8.69 7.48 -3.88
C PRO A 92 -9.12 6.05 -3.61
N HIS A 93 -8.26 5.12 -3.99
CA HIS A 93 -8.54 3.68 -3.81
C HIS A 93 -7.43 3.05 -2.99
N VAL A 94 -7.79 2.22 -2.03
CA VAL A 94 -6.85 1.53 -1.16
C VAL A 94 -7.02 0.03 -1.35
N SER A 95 -5.92 -0.67 -1.50
CA SER A 95 -5.93 -2.13 -1.67
C SER A 95 -4.83 -2.74 -0.84
N VAL A 96 -5.13 -3.87 -0.20
CA VAL A 96 -4.11 -4.68 0.47
C VAL A 96 -3.97 -5.98 -0.32
N ILE A 97 -2.74 -6.27 -0.73
CA ILE A 97 -2.40 -7.47 -1.45
C ILE A 97 -1.72 -8.43 -0.48
N ASP A 98 -2.08 -9.70 -0.55
CA ASP A 98 -1.58 -10.69 0.40
C ASP A 98 -0.06 -10.87 0.30
N LYS A 99 0.51 -11.54 1.29
CA LYS A 99 1.98 -11.69 1.38
C LYS A 99 2.57 -12.48 0.21
N ALA A 100 1.76 -13.26 -0.49
CA ALA A 100 2.21 -14.00 -1.66
C ALA A 100 2.02 -13.21 -2.95
N GLN A 101 1.49 -12.00 -2.87
CA GLN A 101 1.22 -11.11 -3.99
C GLN A 101 0.31 -11.74 -5.05
N LYS A 102 -0.68 -12.48 -4.60
CA LYS A 102 -1.61 -13.16 -5.52
C LYS A 102 -3.01 -12.58 -5.51
N PHE A 103 -3.45 -12.07 -4.35
CA PHE A 103 -4.84 -11.65 -4.20
C PHE A 103 -4.95 -10.33 -3.48
N GLN A 104 -5.95 -9.54 -3.84
CA GLN A 104 -6.35 -8.38 -3.07
C GLN A 104 -7.25 -8.88 -1.94
N ILE A 105 -6.79 -8.77 -0.70
CA ILE A 105 -7.52 -9.27 0.45
C ILE A 105 -8.37 -8.21 1.13
N TYR A 106 -8.18 -6.95 0.74
CA TYR A 106 -9.02 -5.85 1.18
C TYR A 106 -8.94 -4.72 0.17
N THR A 107 -10.09 -4.14 -0.17
CA THR A 107 -10.13 -2.97 -1.04
C THR A 107 -11.21 -2.02 -0.57
N THR A 108 -10.97 -0.72 -0.78
CA THR A 108 -11.99 0.29 -0.55
C THR A 108 -11.71 1.53 -1.39
N SER A 109 -12.77 2.17 -1.83
CA SER A 109 -12.68 3.50 -2.45
C SER A 109 -13.34 4.55 -1.58
N LYS A 110 -13.67 4.21 -0.35
CA LYS A 110 -14.27 5.13 0.59
C LYS A 110 -13.21 5.81 1.43
N SER A 111 -13.52 7.01 1.87
CA SER A 111 -12.67 7.72 2.81
C SER A 111 -12.47 6.91 4.07
N MET A 112 -11.24 6.87 4.57
CA MET A 112 -10.91 6.13 5.78
C MET A 112 -10.49 7.09 6.87
N GLN A 113 -11.09 6.93 8.06
CA GLN A 113 -10.67 7.67 9.23
C GLN A 113 -9.57 6.91 9.95
N LEU A 114 -8.96 7.53 10.95
CA LEU A 114 -7.85 6.91 11.67
C LEU A 114 -8.26 5.58 12.29
N SER A 115 -9.47 5.49 12.81
CA SER A 115 -9.97 4.23 13.39
C SER A 115 -10.10 3.14 12.33
N ASP A 116 -10.47 3.52 11.11
CA ASP A 116 -10.54 2.56 10.01
C ASP A 116 -9.15 2.06 9.64
N TRP A 117 -8.18 2.96 9.58
CA TRP A 117 -6.80 2.57 9.31
C TRP A 117 -6.27 1.62 10.36
N ASP A 118 -6.54 1.93 11.63
CA ASP A 118 -6.08 1.05 12.72
C ASP A 118 -6.67 -0.34 12.57
N ARG A 119 -7.96 -0.44 12.32
CA ARG A 119 -8.64 -1.73 12.16
C ARG A 119 -8.12 -2.51 10.98
N VAL A 120 -7.99 -1.87 9.83
CA VAL A 120 -7.58 -2.53 8.60
C VAL A 120 -6.11 -2.98 8.69
N LEU A 121 -5.23 -2.09 9.13
CA LEU A 121 -3.82 -2.41 9.22
C LEU A 121 -3.58 -3.56 10.20
N LYS A 122 -4.28 -3.53 11.32
CA LYS A 122 -4.16 -4.60 12.31
C LYS A 122 -4.70 -5.92 11.75
N THR A 123 -5.84 -5.87 11.07
CA THR A 123 -6.53 -7.06 10.59
C THR A 123 -5.72 -7.82 9.55
N TYR A 124 -5.07 -7.11 8.64
CA TYR A 124 -4.40 -7.74 7.50
C TYR A 124 -2.88 -7.75 7.61
N ARG A 125 -2.34 -7.42 8.78
CA ARG A 125 -0.88 -7.31 8.94
C ARG A 125 -0.12 -8.59 8.65
N LYS A 126 -0.77 -9.74 8.76
CA LYS A 126 -0.13 -11.02 8.46
C LYS A 126 -0.15 -11.35 6.98
N GLY A 127 -0.80 -10.54 6.17
CA GLY A 127 -0.83 -10.73 4.73
C GLY A 127 -1.69 -11.88 4.28
N VAL A 128 -2.73 -12.21 5.03
CA VAL A 128 -3.66 -13.28 4.67
C VAL A 128 -5.08 -12.80 4.83
N ALA A 129 -5.98 -13.37 4.03
CA ALA A 129 -7.40 -13.08 4.16
C ALA A 129 -7.89 -13.59 5.51
N VAL A 130 -8.73 -12.81 6.16
CA VAL A 130 -9.16 -13.14 7.53
C VAL A 130 -10.62 -13.53 7.62
N SER A 131 -11.37 -13.40 6.54
CA SER A 131 -12.80 -13.66 6.56
C SER A 131 -13.18 -14.65 5.50
N LYS A 132 -14.14 -15.52 5.82
CA LYS A 132 -14.70 -16.42 4.83
C LYS A 132 -15.40 -15.68 3.72
N THR A 133 -15.81 -14.43 3.97
CA THR A 133 -16.52 -13.64 3.00
C THR A 133 -15.61 -12.70 2.24
N ALA A 134 -14.31 -12.75 2.49
CA ALA A 134 -13.39 -11.90 1.77
C ALA A 134 -13.46 -12.21 0.28
N ASN A 135 -13.62 -11.17 -0.53
CA ASN A 135 -13.60 -11.31 -1.96
C ASN A 135 -12.14 -11.30 -2.40
N LEU A 136 -11.66 -12.48 -2.74
CA LEU A 136 -10.29 -12.60 -3.22
C LEU A 136 -10.28 -12.39 -4.73
N GLN A 137 -9.57 -11.39 -5.14
CA GLN A 137 -9.48 -11.02 -6.54
C GLN A 137 -8.04 -11.17 -6.97
N GLU A 138 -7.81 -11.96 -8.00
CA GLU A 138 -6.48 -12.23 -8.46
C GLU A 138 -5.81 -10.94 -8.92
N VAL A 139 -4.55 -10.78 -8.53
CA VAL A 139 -3.77 -9.60 -8.87
C VAL A 139 -2.92 -9.91 -10.08
N PHE A 140 -2.97 -9.04 -11.09
CA PHE A 140 -2.11 -9.19 -12.26
C PHE A 140 -0.71 -8.73 -11.89
N CYS A 141 0.25 -9.58 -12.21
CA CYS A 141 1.64 -9.27 -11.94
C CYS A 141 2.20 -8.46 -13.10
N PRO A 142 2.61 -7.22 -12.88
CA PRO A 142 3.15 -6.39 -13.97
C PRO A 142 4.61 -6.71 -14.21
N THR A 143 4.88 -7.79 -14.82
CA THR A 143 6.26 -8.17 -15.13
C THR A 143 6.68 -7.75 -16.50
#